data_35da21dd7a6c4c2cd3874e7e0a1cd602
#
_entry.id   35da21dd7a6c4c2cd3874e7e0a1cd602
#
_cell.length_a   1.000
_cell.length_b   1.000
_cell.length_c   1.000
_cell.angle_alpha   90.00
_cell.angle_beta   90.00
_cell.angle_gamma   90.00
#
_symmetry.space_group_name_H-M   'P 1'
#
loop_
_entity.id
_entity.type
_entity.pdbx_description
1 polymer ?
#
loop_
_entity_poly.entity_id
_entity_poly.type
_entity_poly.pdbx_seq_one_letter_code
_entity_poly.pdbx_strand_id
1 'polypeptide(L)'
;MANLKNRRGVWYARVRWEDGDKRPETQVPLRTESKVTARQRLTMVNQVEDEIIELHYKGEKYSFPWMNEDGKRKVVFLTLEDAVEKWLKLRKAQGLAEGTLERNRGSMDSIMSVLGKSIRLKSITTSLIDGYTEKMALKGYSPNGININLRAFVTFLKWAERRNHIDKMPYVEKAKVDDALPSYLNDSEFEKMMSHTNEYYQRVFRMYRNTGFRLMEPILGTLKNDTLVIPAKYSKTRKERRVLLSPNDVPVIYELQERYETWRNKVKVKKHKYFGDKISKEFRRINRLIGLTNKFHDLRHTFAVRRYLMTRDIYQVMRELGHTKVTTTQIYADFEDTVDIAKEFPSIIKPSNEPILSKWDTELWDTKKVGTSYVS
;
A
#
# COMPACT_ATOMS: atom_id res chain seq x y z
N MET A 1 -23.88 -25.28 19.74
CA MET A 1 -22.73 -26.23 19.78
C MET A 1 -23.25 -27.66 19.79
N ALA A 2 -22.69 -28.50 18.90
CA ALA A 2 -23.06 -29.90 18.85
C ALA A 2 -22.61 -30.68 20.09
N ASN A 3 -23.38 -31.70 20.48
CA ASN A 3 -23.13 -32.51 21.64
C ASN A 3 -22.85 -33.99 21.24
N LEU A 4 -21.99 -34.68 22.02
CA LEU A 4 -21.75 -36.09 21.84
C LEU A 4 -22.97 -36.95 22.21
N LYS A 5 -23.31 -37.89 21.35
CA LYS A 5 -24.32 -38.92 21.58
C LYS A 5 -23.76 -40.30 21.26
N ASN A 6 -23.82 -41.24 22.19
CA ASN A 6 -23.45 -42.62 21.94
C ASN A 6 -24.69 -43.44 21.57
N ARG A 7 -24.58 -44.23 20.51
CA ARG A 7 -25.59 -45.20 20.10
C ARG A 7 -24.92 -46.54 19.81
N ARG A 8 -25.22 -47.54 20.60
CA ARG A 8 -24.70 -48.94 20.44
C ARG A 8 -23.16 -48.98 20.28
N GLY A 9 -22.46 -48.21 21.14
CA GLY A 9 -21.00 -48.17 21.13
C GLY A 9 -20.39 -47.12 20.17
N VAL A 10 -21.11 -46.65 19.17
CA VAL A 10 -20.61 -45.67 18.17
C VAL A 10 -21.02 -44.25 18.53
N TRP A 11 -20.09 -43.30 18.39
CA TRP A 11 -20.31 -41.90 18.73
C TRP A 11 -20.84 -41.10 17.54
N TYR A 12 -21.74 -40.17 17.84
CA TYR A 12 -22.32 -39.18 16.92
C TYR A 12 -22.20 -37.77 17.53
N ALA A 13 -21.99 -36.76 16.68
CA ALA A 13 -22.20 -35.39 17.04
C ALA A 13 -23.64 -34.97 16.70
N ARG A 14 -24.38 -34.44 17.68
CA ARG A 14 -25.75 -33.99 17.51
C ARG A 14 -25.76 -32.49 17.42
N VAL A 15 -26.03 -31.96 16.24
CA VAL A 15 -26.18 -30.55 15.90
C VAL A 15 -27.66 -30.18 16.07
N ARG A 16 -27.95 -29.16 16.88
CA ARG A 16 -29.28 -28.65 17.15
C ARG A 16 -29.31 -27.14 16.96
N TRP A 17 -30.39 -26.63 16.39
CA TRP A 17 -30.61 -25.20 16.24
C TRP A 17 -32.07 -24.83 16.50
N GLU A 18 -32.34 -23.53 16.64
CA GLU A 18 -33.70 -23.00 16.78
C GLU A 18 -34.17 -22.49 15.41
N ASP A 19 -35.42 -22.83 15.06
CA ASP A 19 -36.07 -22.41 13.83
C ASP A 19 -37.53 -22.08 14.15
N GLY A 20 -37.77 -20.85 14.60
CA GLY A 20 -39.02 -20.43 15.21
C GLY A 20 -39.34 -21.26 16.45
N ASP A 21 -40.53 -21.86 16.52
CA ASP A 21 -40.96 -22.74 17.62
C ASP A 21 -40.40 -24.17 17.53
N LYS A 22 -39.65 -24.50 16.48
CA LYS A 22 -39.10 -25.83 16.24
C LYS A 22 -37.64 -25.90 16.66
N ARG A 23 -37.20 -27.07 17.12
CA ARG A 23 -35.79 -27.38 17.44
C ARG A 23 -35.31 -28.53 16.59
N PRO A 24 -35.06 -28.30 15.29
CA PRO A 24 -34.54 -29.33 14.43
C PRO A 24 -33.15 -29.82 14.89
N GLU A 25 -32.84 -31.09 14.54
CA GLU A 25 -31.54 -31.69 14.82
C GLU A 25 -31.04 -32.49 13.62
N THR A 26 -29.72 -32.49 13.44
CA THR A 26 -29.07 -33.42 12.55
C THR A 26 -27.96 -34.20 13.29
N GLN A 27 -27.67 -35.42 12.89
CA GLN A 27 -26.68 -36.25 13.53
C GLN A 27 -25.55 -36.57 12.57
N VAL A 28 -24.34 -36.19 12.97
CA VAL A 28 -23.09 -36.44 12.23
C VAL A 28 -22.45 -37.68 12.78
N PRO A 29 -22.32 -38.78 12.02
CA PRO A 29 -21.64 -39.97 12.48
C PRO A 29 -20.14 -39.72 12.64
N LEU A 30 -19.61 -39.97 13.85
CA LEU A 30 -18.19 -39.77 14.13
C LEU A 30 -17.36 -41.04 13.83
N ARG A 31 -17.99 -42.18 13.44
CA ARG A 31 -17.37 -43.45 13.04
C ARG A 31 -16.19 -43.85 13.93
N THR A 32 -16.41 -43.81 15.25
CA THR A 32 -15.44 -44.24 16.25
C THR A 32 -16.16 -44.71 17.51
N GLU A 33 -15.57 -45.68 18.18
CA GLU A 33 -15.98 -46.16 19.51
C GLU A 33 -15.17 -45.44 20.60
N SER A 34 -14.01 -44.90 20.25
CA SER A 34 -13.15 -44.18 21.17
C SER A 34 -13.74 -42.78 21.52
N LYS A 35 -13.99 -42.56 22.82
CA LYS A 35 -14.48 -41.26 23.34
C LYS A 35 -13.47 -40.12 23.11
N VAL A 36 -12.18 -40.39 23.13
CA VAL A 36 -11.11 -39.40 22.86
C VAL A 36 -11.17 -38.94 21.41
N THR A 37 -11.19 -39.88 20.48
CA THR A 37 -11.31 -39.61 19.04
C THR A 37 -12.65 -38.90 18.73
N ALA A 38 -13.73 -39.28 19.41
CA ALA A 38 -15.03 -38.67 19.27
C ALA A 38 -15.00 -37.18 19.68
N ARG A 39 -14.30 -36.82 20.76
CA ARG A 39 -14.12 -35.44 21.19
C ARG A 39 -13.33 -34.61 20.17
N GLN A 40 -12.25 -35.15 19.64
CA GLN A 40 -11.46 -34.49 18.59
C GLN A 40 -12.30 -34.22 17.33
N ARG A 41 -13.08 -35.22 16.89
CA ARG A 41 -13.97 -35.10 15.72
C ARG A 41 -15.14 -34.17 16.00
N LEU A 42 -15.66 -34.12 17.24
CA LEU A 42 -16.68 -33.19 17.66
C LEU A 42 -16.20 -31.72 17.55
N THR A 43 -14.94 -31.44 17.90
CA THR A 43 -14.36 -30.08 17.72
C THR A 43 -14.43 -29.65 16.29
N MET A 44 -14.13 -30.54 15.34
CA MET A 44 -14.24 -30.24 13.91
C MET A 44 -15.69 -30.03 13.46
N VAL A 45 -16.64 -30.79 14.00
CA VAL A 45 -18.07 -30.61 13.72
C VAL A 45 -18.55 -29.26 14.24
N ASN A 46 -18.16 -28.86 15.47
CA ASN A 46 -18.52 -27.57 16.04
C ASN A 46 -17.95 -26.38 15.25
N GLN A 47 -16.79 -26.56 14.62
CA GLN A 47 -16.19 -25.52 13.78
C GLN A 47 -16.98 -25.22 12.50
N VAL A 48 -17.80 -26.16 12.04
CA VAL A 48 -18.57 -26.07 10.79
C VAL A 48 -20.07 -26.25 11.01
N GLU A 49 -20.53 -26.05 12.24
CA GLU A 49 -21.92 -26.28 12.64
C GLU A 49 -22.93 -25.50 11.76
N ASP A 50 -22.64 -24.22 11.48
CA ASP A 50 -23.51 -23.37 10.67
C ASP A 50 -23.61 -23.86 9.21
N GLU A 51 -22.49 -24.39 8.67
CA GLU A 51 -22.48 -24.95 7.30
C GLU A 51 -23.26 -26.25 7.22
N ILE A 52 -23.24 -27.05 8.28
CA ILE A 52 -24.04 -28.27 8.37
C ILE A 52 -25.51 -27.94 8.38
N ILE A 53 -25.91 -26.89 9.12
CA ILE A 53 -27.29 -26.40 9.19
C ILE A 53 -27.72 -25.86 7.80
N GLU A 54 -26.88 -25.06 7.15
CA GLU A 54 -27.15 -24.52 5.81
C GLU A 54 -27.33 -25.64 4.77
N LEU A 55 -26.46 -26.64 4.77
CA LEU A 55 -26.54 -27.79 3.89
C LEU A 55 -27.80 -28.63 4.17
N HIS A 56 -28.19 -28.75 5.45
CA HIS A 56 -29.42 -29.44 5.82
C HIS A 56 -30.65 -28.80 5.18
N TYR A 57 -30.79 -27.45 5.23
CA TYR A 57 -31.89 -26.74 4.59
C TYR A 57 -31.86 -26.84 3.06
N LYS A 58 -30.68 -26.96 2.45
CA LYS A 58 -30.53 -27.16 1.00
C LYS A 58 -30.78 -28.62 0.56
N GLY A 59 -31.05 -29.53 1.51
CA GLY A 59 -31.17 -30.98 1.22
C GLY A 59 -29.89 -31.62 0.75
N GLU A 60 -28.73 -30.94 0.95
CA GLU A 60 -27.42 -31.42 0.52
C GLU A 60 -26.76 -32.25 1.63
N LYS A 61 -25.97 -33.27 1.22
CA LYS A 61 -25.22 -34.12 2.14
C LYS A 61 -23.81 -33.54 2.34
N TYR A 62 -23.30 -33.64 3.56
CA TYR A 62 -21.93 -33.26 3.93
C TYR A 62 -21.06 -34.48 4.16
N SER A 63 -19.73 -34.34 4.07
CA SER A 63 -18.77 -35.39 4.35
C SER A 63 -17.58 -34.86 5.14
N PHE A 64 -17.14 -35.60 6.14
CA PHE A 64 -15.92 -35.36 6.88
C PHE A 64 -14.82 -36.34 6.48
N PRO A 65 -13.52 -36.05 6.77
CA PRO A 65 -12.40 -36.91 6.39
C PRO A 65 -12.51 -38.36 6.85
N TRP A 66 -13.24 -38.61 7.94
CA TRP A 66 -13.47 -39.96 8.48
C TRP A 66 -14.71 -40.68 7.89
N MET A 67 -15.40 -40.03 6.98
CA MET A 67 -16.56 -40.59 6.28
C MET A 67 -16.14 -40.97 4.86
N ASN A 68 -15.67 -42.21 4.69
CA ASN A 68 -15.29 -42.79 3.37
C ASN A 68 -16.52 -43.04 2.53
N GLU A 69 -17.22 -42.01 2.05
CA GLU A 69 -18.43 -42.16 1.26
C GLU A 69 -18.33 -41.31 -0.01
N ASP A 70 -18.35 -42.00 -1.13
CA ASP A 70 -18.47 -41.39 -2.47
C ASP A 70 -19.83 -40.69 -2.62
N GLY A 71 -19.83 -39.52 -3.22
CA GLY A 71 -21.03 -38.75 -3.59
C GLY A 71 -21.57 -37.78 -2.53
N LYS A 72 -20.91 -37.60 -1.36
CA LYS A 72 -21.27 -36.58 -0.37
C LYS A 72 -20.37 -35.35 -0.51
N ARG A 73 -20.97 -34.18 -0.37
CA ARG A 73 -20.21 -32.94 -0.45
C ARG A 73 -19.24 -32.84 0.74
N LYS A 74 -17.96 -32.66 0.43
CA LYS A 74 -16.93 -32.45 1.43
C LYS A 74 -17.14 -31.09 2.09
N VAL A 75 -17.27 -31.05 3.41
CA VAL A 75 -17.31 -29.78 4.14
C VAL A 75 -15.92 -29.16 4.09
N VAL A 76 -15.74 -28.22 3.20
CA VAL A 76 -14.49 -27.47 3.04
C VAL A 76 -14.77 -26.05 3.49
N PHE A 77 -14.28 -25.71 4.67
CA PHE A 77 -14.33 -24.33 5.13
C PHE A 77 -13.21 -23.49 4.47
N LEU A 78 -13.54 -22.25 4.18
CA LEU A 78 -12.60 -21.32 3.60
C LEU A 78 -11.60 -20.88 4.67
N THR A 79 -10.32 -21.21 4.47
CA THR A 79 -9.23 -20.76 5.36
C THR A 79 -8.83 -19.33 5.04
N LEU A 80 -8.12 -18.69 5.97
CA LEU A 80 -7.56 -17.35 5.74
C LEU A 80 -6.60 -17.36 4.54
N GLU A 81 -5.72 -18.37 4.43
CA GLU A 81 -4.78 -18.50 3.31
C GLU A 81 -5.49 -18.64 1.96
N ASP A 82 -6.47 -19.54 1.86
CA ASP A 82 -7.23 -19.75 0.62
C ASP A 82 -8.01 -18.48 0.20
N ALA A 83 -8.59 -17.79 1.17
CA ALA A 83 -9.31 -16.54 0.93
C ALA A 83 -8.37 -15.43 0.45
N VAL A 84 -7.18 -15.30 1.04
CA VAL A 84 -6.16 -14.33 0.64
C VAL A 84 -5.70 -14.60 -0.79
N GLU A 85 -5.45 -15.85 -1.15
CA GLU A 85 -5.05 -16.21 -2.52
C GLU A 85 -6.14 -15.88 -3.55
N LYS A 86 -7.41 -16.18 -3.25
CA LYS A 86 -8.55 -15.80 -4.09
C LYS A 86 -8.64 -14.28 -4.26
N TRP A 87 -8.49 -13.53 -3.17
CA TRP A 87 -8.51 -12.09 -3.18
C TRP A 87 -7.38 -11.49 -4.02
N LEU A 88 -6.14 -11.97 -3.84
CA LEU A 88 -4.99 -11.48 -4.60
C LEU A 88 -5.09 -11.79 -6.10
N LYS A 89 -5.59 -12.98 -6.47
CA LYS A 89 -5.87 -13.34 -7.87
C LYS A 89 -6.86 -12.37 -8.50
N LEU A 90 -7.97 -12.07 -7.80
CA LEU A 90 -8.96 -11.12 -8.28
C LEU A 90 -8.38 -9.72 -8.44
N ARG A 91 -7.61 -9.23 -7.45
CA ARG A 91 -6.98 -7.90 -7.52
C ARG A 91 -5.99 -7.78 -8.68
N LYS A 92 -5.28 -8.87 -9.00
CA LYS A 92 -4.41 -8.94 -10.19
C LYS A 92 -5.25 -8.84 -11.47
N ALA A 93 -6.33 -9.58 -11.57
CA ALA A 93 -7.26 -9.52 -12.71
C ALA A 93 -7.92 -8.14 -12.89
N GLN A 94 -8.12 -7.40 -11.80
CA GLN A 94 -8.60 -6.01 -11.81
C GLN A 94 -7.52 -4.98 -12.25
N GLY A 95 -6.33 -5.41 -12.62
CA GLY A 95 -5.27 -4.53 -13.12
C GLY A 95 -4.58 -3.70 -12.05
N LEU A 96 -4.54 -4.15 -10.77
CA LEU A 96 -3.74 -3.47 -9.75
C LEU A 96 -2.25 -3.56 -10.08
N ALA A 97 -1.55 -2.46 -9.80
CA ALA A 97 -0.10 -2.39 -9.98
C ALA A 97 0.63 -3.47 -9.15
N GLU A 98 1.65 -4.09 -9.75
CA GLU A 98 2.42 -5.17 -9.13
C GLU A 98 2.94 -4.81 -7.73
N GLY A 99 3.49 -3.60 -7.54
CA GLY A 99 3.96 -3.15 -6.23
C GLY A 99 2.85 -3.00 -5.17
N THR A 100 1.59 -2.82 -5.59
CA THR A 100 0.43 -2.84 -4.67
C THR A 100 0.07 -4.27 -4.30
N LEU A 101 0.14 -5.20 -5.24
CA LEU A 101 -0.08 -6.63 -4.98
C LEU A 101 1.00 -7.21 -4.06
N GLU A 102 2.28 -6.90 -4.31
CA GLU A 102 3.41 -7.30 -3.45
C GLU A 102 3.21 -6.78 -2.01
N ARG A 103 2.81 -5.52 -1.85
CA ARG A 103 2.53 -4.93 -0.53
C ARG A 103 1.35 -5.60 0.16
N ASN A 104 0.26 -5.83 -0.56
CA ASN A 104 -0.90 -6.54 -0.02
C ASN A 104 -0.52 -7.95 0.44
N ARG A 105 0.26 -8.68 -0.36
CA ARG A 105 0.76 -10.02 0.02
C ARG A 105 1.59 -9.95 1.29
N GLY A 106 2.59 -9.09 1.35
CA GLY A 106 3.43 -8.94 2.55
C GLY A 106 2.63 -8.56 3.80
N SER A 107 1.59 -7.73 3.65
CA SER A 107 0.69 -7.40 4.77
C SER A 107 -0.14 -8.61 5.20
N MET A 108 -0.65 -9.41 4.26
CA MET A 108 -1.39 -10.65 4.58
C MET A 108 -0.47 -11.71 5.21
N ASP A 109 0.75 -11.86 4.72
CA ASP A 109 1.74 -12.77 5.30
C ASP A 109 2.05 -12.39 6.76
N SER A 110 2.18 -11.11 7.05
CA SER A 110 2.35 -10.59 8.42
C SER A 110 1.14 -10.95 9.30
N ILE A 111 -0.09 -10.75 8.84
CA ILE A 111 -1.32 -11.09 9.55
C ILE A 111 -1.38 -12.62 9.79
N MET A 112 -1.19 -13.41 8.74
CA MET A 112 -1.23 -14.88 8.80
C MET A 112 -0.14 -15.46 9.71
N SER A 113 1.01 -14.79 9.86
CA SER A 113 2.08 -15.22 10.79
C SER A 113 1.66 -15.19 12.26
N VAL A 114 0.61 -14.44 12.58
CA VAL A 114 0.09 -14.30 13.96
C VAL A 114 -1.23 -15.05 14.13
N LEU A 115 -2.18 -14.87 13.22
CA LEU A 115 -3.50 -15.50 13.31
C LEU A 115 -3.49 -16.98 12.94
N GLY A 116 -2.50 -17.40 12.13
CA GLY A 116 -2.44 -18.75 11.54
C GLY A 116 -3.08 -18.78 10.15
N LYS A 117 -2.43 -19.53 9.25
CA LYS A 117 -2.86 -19.66 7.84
C LYS A 117 -4.16 -20.45 7.69
N SER A 118 -4.27 -21.52 8.50
CA SER A 118 -5.38 -22.48 8.44
C SER A 118 -6.59 -22.07 9.27
N ILE A 119 -6.58 -20.89 9.89
CA ILE A 119 -7.74 -20.40 10.63
C ILE A 119 -8.93 -20.26 9.67
N ARG A 120 -10.11 -20.69 10.12
CA ARG A 120 -11.35 -20.48 9.37
C ARG A 120 -11.64 -18.99 9.25
N LEU A 121 -11.96 -18.50 8.05
CA LEU A 121 -12.16 -17.08 7.81
C LEU A 121 -13.28 -16.49 8.68
N LYS A 122 -14.39 -17.20 8.83
CA LYS A 122 -15.52 -16.80 9.71
C LYS A 122 -15.18 -16.74 11.19
N SER A 123 -14.09 -17.38 11.63
CA SER A 123 -13.65 -17.37 13.05
C SER A 123 -12.75 -16.20 13.40
N ILE A 124 -12.49 -15.28 12.49
CA ILE A 124 -11.68 -14.10 12.73
C ILE A 124 -12.52 -13.08 13.50
N THR A 125 -12.11 -12.77 14.72
CA THR A 125 -12.78 -11.82 15.63
C THR A 125 -11.93 -10.56 15.82
N THR A 126 -12.55 -9.52 16.35
CA THR A 126 -11.84 -8.29 16.78
C THR A 126 -10.71 -8.62 17.74
N SER A 127 -10.94 -9.46 18.75
CA SER A 127 -9.92 -9.86 19.73
C SER A 127 -8.67 -10.50 19.10
N LEU A 128 -8.83 -11.32 18.05
CA LEU A 128 -7.69 -11.87 17.31
C LEU A 128 -6.88 -10.80 16.58
N ILE A 129 -7.57 -9.77 16.07
CA ILE A 129 -6.94 -8.65 15.38
C ILE A 129 -6.21 -7.76 16.38
N ASP A 130 -6.78 -7.53 17.56
CA ASP A 130 -6.13 -6.80 18.64
C ASP A 130 -4.87 -7.53 19.11
N GLY A 131 -4.94 -8.86 19.29
CA GLY A 131 -3.79 -9.69 19.59
C GLY A 131 -2.69 -9.65 18.51
N TYR A 132 -3.05 -9.45 17.23
CA TYR A 132 -2.06 -9.18 16.18
C TYR A 132 -1.36 -7.83 16.45
N THR A 133 -2.11 -6.79 16.76
CA THR A 133 -1.58 -5.44 17.03
C THR A 133 -0.60 -5.46 18.21
N GLU A 134 -1.01 -6.06 19.33
CA GLU A 134 -0.18 -6.23 20.53
C GLU A 134 1.12 -6.97 20.22
N LYS A 135 1.02 -8.12 19.55
CA LYS A 135 2.18 -8.95 19.21
C LYS A 135 3.16 -8.22 18.29
N MET A 136 2.67 -7.41 17.35
CA MET A 136 3.53 -6.64 16.46
C MET A 136 4.18 -5.46 17.19
N ALA A 137 3.47 -4.81 18.11
CA ALA A 137 4.03 -3.77 18.98
C ALA A 137 5.14 -4.32 19.88
N LEU A 138 4.94 -5.48 20.52
CA LEU A 138 5.95 -6.17 21.32
C LEU A 138 7.20 -6.56 20.51
N LYS A 139 7.06 -6.83 19.21
CA LYS A 139 8.18 -7.05 18.29
C LYS A 139 8.91 -5.78 17.83
N GLY A 140 8.50 -4.60 18.33
CA GLY A 140 9.10 -3.32 18.00
C GLY A 140 8.67 -2.71 16.66
N TYR A 141 7.58 -3.16 16.07
CA TYR A 141 7.04 -2.52 14.87
C TYR A 141 6.43 -1.17 15.21
N SER A 142 6.70 -0.17 14.37
CA SER A 142 6.11 1.16 14.55
C SER A 142 4.58 1.12 14.36
N PRO A 143 3.82 2.01 15.06
CA PRO A 143 2.38 2.14 14.89
C PRO A 143 1.95 2.31 13.42
N ASN A 144 2.70 3.11 12.66
CA ASN A 144 2.43 3.29 11.23
C ASN A 144 2.66 2.01 10.40
N GLY A 145 3.69 1.22 10.74
CA GLY A 145 3.96 -0.08 10.12
C GLY A 145 2.82 -1.08 10.37
N ILE A 146 2.32 -1.16 11.60
CA ILE A 146 1.17 -1.97 11.98
C ILE A 146 -0.08 -1.51 11.20
N ASN A 147 -0.33 -0.21 11.17
CA ASN A 147 -1.48 0.38 10.45
C ASN A 147 -1.47 0.13 8.94
N ILE A 148 -0.28 -0.01 8.32
CA ILE A 148 -0.18 -0.39 6.90
C ILE A 148 -0.76 -1.79 6.68
N ASN A 149 -0.44 -2.75 7.54
CA ASN A 149 -0.95 -4.12 7.46
C ASN A 149 -2.45 -4.16 7.77
N LEU A 150 -2.91 -3.47 8.82
CA LEU A 150 -4.32 -3.39 9.17
C LEU A 150 -5.17 -2.75 8.05
N ARG A 151 -4.68 -1.71 7.37
CA ARG A 151 -5.38 -1.11 6.21
C ARG A 151 -5.57 -2.10 5.07
N ALA A 152 -4.56 -2.91 4.77
CA ALA A 152 -4.67 -3.96 3.76
C ALA A 152 -5.67 -5.04 4.21
N PHE A 153 -5.63 -5.44 5.49
CA PHE A 153 -6.52 -6.42 6.07
C PHE A 153 -7.99 -5.97 6.07
N VAL A 154 -8.25 -4.72 6.46
CA VAL A 154 -9.59 -4.11 6.33
C VAL A 154 -10.11 -4.17 4.89
N THR A 155 -9.24 -3.90 3.92
CA THR A 155 -9.63 -4.00 2.49
C THR A 155 -9.98 -5.42 2.10
N PHE A 156 -9.25 -6.40 2.61
CA PHE A 156 -9.51 -7.82 2.42
C PHE A 156 -10.82 -8.25 3.11
N LEU A 157 -11.03 -7.89 4.38
CA LEU A 157 -12.23 -8.23 5.14
C LEU A 157 -13.51 -7.64 4.49
N LYS A 158 -13.46 -6.38 4.02
CA LYS A 158 -14.55 -5.78 3.23
C LYS A 158 -14.84 -6.54 1.94
N TRP A 159 -13.80 -7.08 1.28
CA TRP A 159 -13.98 -7.95 0.13
C TRP A 159 -14.65 -9.26 0.52
N ALA A 160 -14.26 -9.87 1.64
CA ALA A 160 -14.82 -11.12 2.13
C ALA A 160 -16.30 -10.97 2.52
N GLU A 161 -16.65 -9.90 3.23
CA GLU A 161 -18.04 -9.57 3.60
C GLU A 161 -18.92 -9.36 2.37
N ARG A 162 -18.50 -8.54 1.40
CA ARG A 162 -19.25 -8.28 0.16
C ARG A 162 -19.48 -9.52 -0.71
N ARG A 163 -18.80 -10.63 -0.43
CA ARG A 163 -18.94 -11.91 -1.13
C ARG A 163 -19.51 -13.01 -0.26
N ASN A 164 -20.07 -12.63 0.89
CA ASN A 164 -20.67 -13.54 1.86
C ASN A 164 -19.70 -14.65 2.33
N HIS A 165 -18.39 -14.37 2.30
CA HIS A 165 -17.39 -15.26 2.91
C HIS A 165 -17.32 -15.12 4.42
N ILE A 166 -17.73 -13.96 4.94
CA ILE A 166 -18.01 -13.67 6.34
C ILE A 166 -19.33 -12.90 6.40
N ASP A 167 -20.05 -13.01 7.51
CA ASP A 167 -21.37 -12.40 7.66
C ASP A 167 -21.26 -10.90 7.96
N LYS A 168 -20.29 -10.53 8.83
CA LYS A 168 -19.98 -9.16 9.19
C LYS A 168 -18.48 -9.02 9.42
N MET A 169 -17.93 -7.91 8.93
CA MET A 169 -16.52 -7.57 9.16
C MET A 169 -16.30 -7.26 10.64
N PRO A 170 -15.32 -7.91 11.33
CA PRO A 170 -14.93 -7.52 12.68
C PRO A 170 -14.38 -6.09 12.68
N TYR A 171 -14.56 -5.39 13.81
CA TYR A 171 -13.99 -4.07 14.01
C TYR A 171 -12.46 -4.14 14.03
N VAL A 172 -11.82 -3.16 13.42
CA VAL A 172 -10.35 -3.06 13.35
C VAL A 172 -9.94 -1.69 13.85
N GLU A 173 -9.39 -1.63 15.04
CA GLU A 173 -8.81 -0.41 15.59
C GLU A 173 -7.41 -0.18 15.05
N LYS A 174 -7.10 1.08 14.74
CA LYS A 174 -5.77 1.48 14.29
C LYS A 174 -5.04 2.16 15.44
N ALA A 175 -3.75 1.87 15.55
CA ALA A 175 -2.90 2.57 16.50
C ALA A 175 -2.84 4.08 16.19
N LYS A 176 -2.80 4.92 17.23
CA LYS A 176 -2.57 6.36 17.07
C LYS A 176 -1.18 6.58 16.49
N VAL A 177 -1.11 7.49 15.54
CA VAL A 177 0.15 7.92 14.90
C VAL A 177 0.16 9.43 14.96
N ASP A 178 1.23 9.99 15.48
CA ASP A 178 1.41 11.44 15.50
C ASP A 178 1.56 11.98 14.08
N ASP A 179 0.92 13.10 13.79
CA ASP A 179 1.08 13.82 12.54
C ASP A 179 2.39 14.60 12.59
N ALA A 180 3.46 13.98 12.08
CA ALA A 180 4.75 14.63 11.95
C ALA A 180 4.85 15.37 10.62
N LEU A 181 5.39 16.59 10.64
CA LEU A 181 5.72 17.34 9.44
C LEU A 181 6.75 16.55 8.59
N PRO A 182 6.69 16.67 7.27
CA PRO A 182 7.66 16.03 6.39
C PRO A 182 9.08 16.53 6.66
N SER A 183 10.05 15.64 6.67
CA SER A 183 11.46 16.03 6.73
C SER A 183 11.88 16.73 5.42
N TYR A 184 12.74 17.71 5.53
CA TYR A 184 13.37 18.39 4.40
C TYR A 184 14.86 18.59 4.68
N LEU A 185 15.63 19.03 3.68
CA LEU A 185 17.01 19.46 3.84
C LEU A 185 17.08 20.97 3.68
N ASN A 186 17.63 21.68 4.65
CA ASN A 186 17.95 23.08 4.49
C ASN A 186 19.14 23.27 3.53
N ASP A 187 19.47 24.52 3.18
CA ASP A 187 20.55 24.81 2.23
C ASP A 187 21.92 24.34 2.73
N SER A 188 22.22 24.53 4.01
CA SER A 188 23.49 24.13 4.62
C SER A 188 23.66 22.60 4.62
N GLU A 189 22.62 21.87 5.03
CA GLU A 189 22.60 20.40 5.02
C GLU A 189 22.77 19.86 3.59
N PHE A 190 22.08 20.47 2.64
CA PHE A 190 22.18 20.08 1.23
C PHE A 190 23.58 20.30 0.68
N GLU A 191 24.20 21.46 0.90
CA GLU A 191 25.56 21.73 0.43
C GLU A 191 26.60 20.85 1.15
N LYS A 192 26.43 20.58 2.45
CA LYS A 192 27.24 19.58 3.16
C LYS A 192 27.12 18.20 2.53
N MET A 193 25.92 17.80 2.11
CA MET A 193 25.70 16.56 1.39
C MET A 193 26.41 16.58 0.02
N MET A 194 26.33 17.68 -0.72
CA MET A 194 26.98 17.84 -2.02
C MET A 194 28.49 17.72 -1.95
N SER A 195 29.15 18.29 -0.89
CA SER A 195 30.59 18.19 -0.74
C SER A 195 31.13 16.77 -0.52
N HIS A 196 30.27 15.81 -0.14
CA HIS A 196 30.60 14.39 0.02
C HIS A 196 30.07 13.52 -1.13
N THR A 197 29.58 14.15 -2.20
CA THR A 197 28.93 13.48 -3.32
C THR A 197 29.78 13.64 -4.57
N ASN A 198 29.91 12.59 -5.40
CA ASN A 198 30.59 12.72 -6.67
C ASN A 198 29.79 13.61 -7.66
N GLU A 199 30.46 14.14 -8.66
CA GLU A 199 29.92 15.14 -9.57
C GLU A 199 28.61 14.69 -10.28
N TYR A 200 28.54 13.42 -10.72
CA TYR A 200 27.34 12.87 -11.32
C TYR A 200 26.11 12.93 -10.39
N TYR A 201 26.27 12.43 -9.16
CA TYR A 201 25.17 12.45 -8.20
C TYR A 201 24.89 13.86 -7.67
N GLN A 202 25.87 14.76 -7.63
CA GLN A 202 25.62 16.18 -7.33
C GLN A 202 24.61 16.76 -8.31
N ARG A 203 24.84 16.60 -9.64
CA ARG A 203 23.91 17.07 -10.68
C ARG A 203 22.55 16.41 -10.54
N VAL A 204 22.51 15.10 -10.34
CA VAL A 204 21.26 14.35 -10.17
C VAL A 204 20.46 14.84 -8.95
N PHE A 205 21.08 14.99 -7.78
CA PHE A 205 20.38 15.40 -6.57
C PHE A 205 19.94 16.87 -6.63
N ARG A 206 20.72 17.78 -7.25
CA ARG A 206 20.31 19.15 -7.51
C ARG A 206 19.06 19.20 -8.40
N MET A 207 19.04 18.44 -9.49
CA MET A 207 17.88 18.35 -10.36
C MET A 207 16.63 17.88 -9.61
N TYR A 208 16.71 16.83 -8.78
CA TYR A 208 15.56 16.40 -7.98
C TYR A 208 15.10 17.43 -6.95
N ARG A 209 16.05 18.13 -6.30
CA ARG A 209 15.73 19.21 -5.36
C ARG A 209 15.05 20.40 -6.05
N ASN A 210 15.43 20.72 -7.28
CA ASN A 210 14.93 21.87 -8.03
C ASN A 210 13.60 21.59 -8.76
N THR A 211 13.31 20.33 -9.08
CA THR A 211 12.12 19.96 -9.86
C THR A 211 11.04 19.25 -9.04
N GLY A 212 11.38 18.75 -7.87
CA GLY A 212 10.45 17.96 -7.03
C GLY A 212 9.97 16.66 -7.66
N PHE A 213 10.68 16.11 -8.63
CA PHE A 213 10.32 14.84 -9.26
C PHE A 213 10.24 13.67 -8.25
N ARG A 214 9.35 12.71 -8.53
CA ARG A 214 9.46 11.39 -7.92
C ARG A 214 10.61 10.61 -8.56
N LEU A 215 11.25 9.74 -7.81
CA LEU A 215 12.46 9.02 -8.20
C LEU A 215 12.45 8.47 -9.63
N MET A 216 11.35 7.89 -10.09
CA MET A 216 11.28 7.27 -11.41
C MET A 216 10.75 8.21 -12.52
N GLU A 217 10.26 9.41 -12.18
CA GLU A 217 9.66 10.31 -13.17
C GLU A 217 10.65 10.77 -14.26
N PRO A 218 11.86 11.26 -13.94
CA PRO A 218 12.82 11.65 -15.00
C PRO A 218 13.42 10.45 -15.74
N ILE A 219 13.45 9.29 -15.11
CA ILE A 219 14.01 8.05 -15.74
C ILE A 219 13.04 7.48 -16.78
N LEU A 220 11.74 7.50 -16.52
CA LEU A 220 10.70 6.88 -17.34
C LEU A 220 9.89 7.88 -18.17
N GLY A 221 10.11 9.18 -17.95
CA GLY A 221 9.51 10.24 -18.75
C GLY A 221 10.10 10.32 -20.15
N THR A 222 9.43 11.03 -21.04
CA THR A 222 9.93 11.33 -22.38
C THR A 222 10.33 12.78 -22.44
N LEU A 223 11.61 13.02 -22.71
CA LEU A 223 12.12 14.38 -22.88
C LEU A 223 11.81 14.87 -24.31
N LYS A 224 11.18 16.04 -24.40
CA LYS A 224 10.87 16.75 -25.64
C LYS A 224 11.38 18.17 -25.51
N ASN A 225 12.49 18.47 -26.17
CA ASN A 225 13.23 19.74 -26.01
C ASN A 225 13.55 19.99 -24.52
N ASP A 226 12.96 21.01 -23.93
CA ASP A 226 13.08 21.43 -22.54
C ASP A 226 11.93 20.92 -21.63
N THR A 227 11.06 20.08 -22.14
CA THR A 227 9.88 19.60 -21.43
C THR A 227 9.94 18.11 -21.18
N LEU A 228 9.87 17.69 -19.91
CA LEU A 228 9.72 16.28 -19.56
C LEU A 228 8.22 15.93 -19.51
N VAL A 229 7.81 14.99 -20.36
CA VAL A 229 6.46 14.42 -20.38
C VAL A 229 6.46 13.12 -19.60
N ILE A 230 5.73 13.08 -18.50
CA ILE A 230 5.56 11.90 -17.65
C ILE A 230 4.26 11.22 -18.05
N PRO A 231 4.32 10.05 -18.73
CA PRO A 231 3.11 9.36 -19.17
C PRO A 231 2.22 8.90 -18.00
N ALA A 232 0.91 8.85 -18.23
CA ALA A 232 -0.09 8.43 -17.25
C ALA A 232 0.22 7.07 -16.61
N LYS A 233 0.78 6.12 -17.37
CA LYS A 233 1.16 4.77 -16.90
C LYS A 233 2.25 4.78 -15.82
N TYR A 234 3.10 5.81 -15.79
CA TYR A 234 4.17 5.97 -14.80
C TYR A 234 3.81 6.99 -13.71
N SER A 235 2.69 7.70 -13.87
CA SER A 235 2.17 8.62 -12.87
C SER A 235 1.31 7.88 -11.85
N LYS A 236 1.55 8.12 -10.55
CA LYS A 236 0.73 7.56 -9.46
C LYS A 236 -0.75 7.96 -9.58
N THR A 237 -1.01 9.11 -10.18
CA THR A 237 -2.36 9.67 -10.37
C THR A 237 -3.04 9.22 -11.66
N ARG A 238 -2.35 8.40 -12.49
CA ARG A 238 -2.79 7.97 -13.83
C ARG A 238 -3.16 9.13 -14.76
N LYS A 239 -2.55 10.29 -14.57
CA LYS A 239 -2.66 11.45 -15.45
C LYS A 239 -1.29 11.79 -16.03
N GLU A 240 -1.24 12.20 -17.29
CA GLU A 240 -0.03 12.75 -17.90
C GLU A 240 0.34 14.04 -17.17
N ARG A 241 1.63 14.27 -16.98
CA ARG A 241 2.18 15.49 -16.41
C ARG A 241 3.32 15.97 -17.28
N ARG A 242 3.34 17.28 -17.57
CA ARG A 242 4.40 17.94 -18.29
C ARG A 242 5.14 18.89 -17.35
N VAL A 243 6.44 18.87 -17.38
CA VAL A 243 7.30 19.71 -16.54
C VAL A 243 8.33 20.38 -17.42
N LEU A 244 8.30 21.70 -17.44
CA LEU A 244 9.33 22.52 -18.08
C LEU A 244 10.60 22.42 -17.23
N LEU A 245 11.74 22.24 -17.90
CA LEU A 245 13.04 22.04 -17.28
C LEU A 245 13.91 23.29 -17.44
N SER A 246 14.81 23.51 -16.50
CA SER A 246 15.89 24.46 -16.71
C SER A 246 16.89 23.93 -17.75
N PRO A 247 17.61 24.80 -18.46
CA PRO A 247 18.68 24.40 -19.36
C PRO A 247 19.73 23.49 -18.71
N ASN A 248 19.97 23.64 -17.41
CA ASN A 248 20.93 22.84 -16.63
C ASN A 248 20.41 21.42 -16.32
N ASP A 249 19.09 21.23 -16.22
CA ASP A 249 18.50 19.93 -15.88
C ASP A 249 18.34 19.00 -17.09
N VAL A 250 18.20 19.57 -18.29
CA VAL A 250 18.03 18.80 -19.53
C VAL A 250 19.17 17.81 -19.76
N PRO A 251 20.46 18.21 -19.73
CA PRO A 251 21.59 17.27 -19.91
C PRO A 251 21.64 16.19 -18.84
N VAL A 252 21.26 16.53 -17.60
CA VAL A 252 21.24 15.58 -16.47
C VAL A 252 20.21 14.47 -16.69
N ILE A 253 19.04 14.83 -17.22
CA ILE A 253 18.01 13.85 -17.54
C ILE A 253 18.44 12.96 -18.72
N TYR A 254 19.07 13.51 -19.75
CA TYR A 254 19.64 12.72 -20.84
C TYR A 254 20.64 11.70 -20.33
N GLU A 255 21.64 12.12 -19.55
CA GLU A 255 22.64 11.24 -18.97
C GLU A 255 21.99 10.16 -18.09
N LEU A 256 20.98 10.53 -17.29
CA LEU A 256 20.26 9.62 -16.43
C LEU A 256 19.51 8.54 -17.21
N GLN A 257 18.85 8.91 -18.31
CA GLN A 257 18.12 8.00 -19.19
C GLN A 257 19.07 7.09 -19.98
N GLU A 258 20.20 7.60 -20.47
CA GLU A 258 21.24 6.80 -21.14
C GLU A 258 21.83 5.73 -20.20
N ARG A 259 22.15 6.13 -18.96
CA ARG A 259 22.62 5.20 -17.91
C ARG A 259 21.56 4.16 -17.56
N TYR A 260 20.30 4.55 -17.55
CA TYR A 260 19.20 3.62 -17.32
C TYR A 260 19.07 2.60 -18.46
N GLU A 261 19.10 3.00 -19.72
CA GLU A 261 19.03 2.09 -20.87
C GLU A 261 20.25 1.16 -20.92
N THR A 262 21.45 1.67 -20.67
CA THR A 262 22.66 0.86 -20.56
C THR A 262 22.54 -0.20 -19.47
N TRP A 263 22.04 0.19 -18.30
CA TRP A 263 21.77 -0.76 -17.20
C TRP A 263 20.72 -1.79 -17.61
N ARG A 264 19.61 -1.35 -18.20
CA ARG A 264 18.49 -2.20 -18.61
C ARG A 264 18.92 -3.28 -19.62
N ASN A 265 19.85 -2.96 -20.50
CA ASN A 265 20.37 -3.90 -21.49
C ASN A 265 21.30 -4.97 -20.88
N LYS A 266 21.94 -4.66 -19.75
CA LYS A 266 22.89 -5.57 -19.06
C LYS A 266 22.23 -6.50 -18.06
N VAL A 267 21.01 -6.20 -17.55
CA VAL A 267 20.39 -6.97 -16.46
C VAL A 267 19.35 -7.97 -16.97
N LYS A 268 19.34 -9.16 -16.35
CA LYS A 268 18.33 -10.21 -16.64
C LYS A 268 16.93 -9.82 -16.12
N VAL A 269 16.85 -9.21 -14.93
CA VAL A 269 15.59 -8.82 -14.27
C VAL A 269 15.35 -7.34 -14.49
N LYS A 270 14.44 -7.00 -15.41
CA LYS A 270 14.16 -5.63 -15.87
C LYS A 270 13.11 -4.89 -15.01
N LYS A 271 13.19 -4.97 -13.68
CA LYS A 271 12.33 -4.16 -12.81
C LYS A 271 12.91 -2.74 -12.69
N HIS A 272 12.26 -1.75 -13.27
CA HIS A 272 12.69 -0.33 -13.29
C HIS A 272 13.11 0.21 -11.91
N LYS A 273 12.41 -0.20 -10.84
CA LYS A 273 12.70 0.23 -9.48
C LYS A 273 14.14 -0.07 -9.04
N TYR A 274 14.77 -1.13 -9.55
CA TYR A 274 16.14 -1.49 -9.13
C TYR A 274 17.19 -0.47 -9.59
N PHE A 275 16.94 0.22 -10.70
CA PHE A 275 17.79 1.33 -11.11
C PHE A 275 17.61 2.53 -10.19
N GLY A 276 16.37 2.92 -9.91
CA GLY A 276 16.08 3.99 -8.94
C GLY A 276 16.58 3.70 -7.53
N ASP A 277 16.52 2.42 -7.11
CA ASP A 277 17.06 1.99 -5.81
C ASP A 277 18.56 2.30 -5.66
N LYS A 278 19.36 2.26 -6.76
CA LYS A 278 20.78 2.64 -6.70
C LYS A 278 20.96 4.11 -6.33
N ILE A 279 20.17 4.99 -6.96
CA ILE A 279 20.20 6.44 -6.69
C ILE A 279 19.77 6.70 -5.24
N SER A 280 18.68 6.08 -4.81
CA SER A 280 18.15 6.23 -3.46
C SER A 280 19.09 5.65 -2.39
N LYS A 281 19.80 4.56 -2.69
CA LYS A 281 20.81 3.97 -1.78
C LYS A 281 22.03 4.87 -1.66
N GLU A 282 22.51 5.45 -2.76
CA GLU A 282 23.64 6.38 -2.73
C GLU A 282 23.31 7.63 -1.92
N PHE A 283 22.13 8.24 -2.15
CA PHE A 283 21.63 9.34 -1.34
C PHE A 283 21.65 9.00 0.16
N ARG A 284 21.14 7.82 0.51
CA ARG A 284 21.10 7.36 1.91
C ARG A 284 22.49 7.11 2.48
N ARG A 285 23.41 6.58 1.69
CA ARG A 285 24.81 6.33 2.09
C ARG A 285 25.50 7.64 2.49
N ILE A 286 25.34 8.66 1.65
CA ILE A 286 25.95 9.98 1.88
C ILE A 286 25.34 10.64 3.11
N ASN A 287 24.00 10.64 3.24
CA ASN A 287 23.35 11.20 4.42
C ASN A 287 23.83 10.57 5.72
N ARG A 288 23.98 9.25 5.77
CA ARG A 288 24.52 8.55 6.94
C ARG A 288 25.95 8.96 7.25
N LEU A 289 26.79 9.14 6.22
CA LEU A 289 28.20 9.56 6.38
C LEU A 289 28.31 10.90 7.08
N ILE A 290 27.39 11.81 6.83
CA ILE A 290 27.40 13.17 7.40
C ILE A 290 26.45 13.35 8.60
N GLY A 291 25.86 12.25 9.11
CA GLY A 291 25.00 12.24 10.29
C GLY A 291 23.54 12.67 10.03
N LEU A 292 23.09 12.72 8.78
CA LEU A 292 21.71 13.00 8.40
C LEU A 292 20.88 11.72 8.24
N THR A 293 19.58 11.82 8.51
CA THR A 293 18.61 10.69 8.43
C THR A 293 17.63 10.79 7.28
N ASN A 294 17.76 11.82 6.45
CA ASN A 294 16.86 12.12 5.34
C ASN A 294 16.78 10.97 4.33
N LYS A 295 15.60 10.82 3.76
CA LYS A 295 15.30 9.86 2.69
C LYS A 295 15.35 10.56 1.35
N PHE A 296 15.54 9.82 0.26
CA PHE A 296 15.55 10.41 -1.09
C PHE A 296 14.29 11.24 -1.41
N HIS A 297 13.13 10.82 -0.90
CA HIS A 297 11.87 11.54 -1.11
C HIS A 297 11.84 12.92 -0.43
N ASP A 298 12.71 13.15 0.56
CA ASP A 298 12.81 14.43 1.25
C ASP A 298 13.36 15.54 0.34
N LEU A 299 14.05 15.21 -0.76
CA LEU A 299 14.37 16.18 -1.81
C LEU A 299 13.11 16.81 -2.43
N ARG A 300 12.07 16.00 -2.60
CA ARG A 300 10.77 16.49 -3.07
C ARG A 300 10.02 17.28 -2.01
N HIS A 301 10.15 16.88 -0.74
CA HIS A 301 9.63 17.69 0.38
C HIS A 301 10.37 19.03 0.46
N THR A 302 11.70 19.02 0.31
CA THR A 302 12.52 20.24 0.23
C THR A 302 12.06 21.17 -0.89
N PHE A 303 11.82 20.63 -2.10
CA PHE A 303 11.25 21.39 -3.20
C PHE A 303 9.93 22.04 -2.80
N ALA A 304 9.01 21.27 -2.23
CA ALA A 304 7.68 21.75 -1.86
C ALA A 304 7.73 22.85 -0.80
N VAL A 305 8.54 22.68 0.26
CA VAL A 305 8.74 23.68 1.31
C VAL A 305 9.32 24.96 0.72
N ARG A 306 10.44 24.87 -0.01
CA ARG A 306 11.07 26.03 -0.66
C ARG A 306 10.10 26.75 -1.59
N ARG A 307 9.38 26.01 -2.42
CA ARG A 307 8.45 26.60 -3.40
C ARG A 307 7.28 27.28 -2.71
N TYR A 308 6.74 26.69 -1.66
CA TYR A 308 5.67 27.32 -0.88
C TYR A 308 6.17 28.60 -0.18
N LEU A 309 7.33 28.57 0.47
CA LEU A 309 7.91 29.74 1.12
C LEU A 309 8.19 30.90 0.14
N MET A 310 8.51 30.57 -1.13
CA MET A 310 8.72 31.57 -2.19
C MET A 310 7.42 32.16 -2.72
N THR A 311 6.40 31.34 -2.94
CA THR A 311 5.20 31.73 -3.70
C THR A 311 4.00 32.03 -2.83
N ARG A 312 3.94 31.48 -1.63
CA ARG A 312 2.79 31.48 -0.71
C ARG A 312 1.50 30.97 -1.38
N ASP A 313 1.63 30.22 -2.49
CA ASP A 313 0.52 29.63 -3.23
C ASP A 313 0.58 28.11 -3.18
N ILE A 314 -0.24 27.52 -2.30
CA ILE A 314 -0.33 26.07 -2.11
C ILE A 314 -0.90 25.36 -3.35
N TYR A 315 -1.74 26.03 -4.14
CA TYR A 315 -2.30 25.46 -5.37
C TYR A 315 -1.26 25.40 -6.48
N GLN A 316 -0.36 26.41 -6.54
CA GLN A 316 0.79 26.35 -7.45
C GLN A 316 1.70 25.16 -7.10
N VAL A 317 2.09 25.00 -5.84
CA VAL A 317 2.90 23.88 -5.38
C VAL A 317 2.20 22.54 -5.67
N MET A 318 0.89 22.47 -5.45
CA MET A 318 0.08 21.29 -5.76
C MET A 318 0.19 20.90 -7.25
N ARG A 319 0.03 21.89 -8.15
CA ARG A 319 0.14 21.68 -9.62
C ARG A 319 1.53 21.25 -10.01
N GLU A 320 2.55 21.94 -9.52
CA GLU A 320 3.96 21.63 -9.81
C GLU A 320 4.36 20.23 -9.32
N LEU A 321 3.87 19.80 -8.16
CA LEU A 321 4.07 18.45 -7.65
C LEU A 321 3.21 17.38 -8.35
N GLY A 322 2.16 17.77 -9.05
CA GLY A 322 1.18 16.85 -9.64
C GLY A 322 0.37 16.09 -8.58
N HIS A 323 -0.02 16.78 -7.49
CA HIS A 323 -0.97 16.25 -6.52
C HIS A 323 -2.41 16.46 -7.03
N THR A 324 -3.28 15.48 -6.77
CA THR A 324 -4.69 15.56 -7.18
C THR A 324 -5.59 16.15 -6.11
N LYS A 325 -5.10 16.27 -4.88
CA LYS A 325 -5.83 16.82 -3.74
C LYS A 325 -4.97 17.87 -3.04
N VAL A 326 -5.53 19.02 -2.75
CA VAL A 326 -4.83 20.09 -2.03
C VAL A 326 -4.41 19.63 -0.63
N THR A 327 -5.21 18.80 0.03
CA THR A 327 -4.92 18.26 1.37
C THR A 327 -3.58 17.50 1.45
N THR A 328 -3.09 16.95 0.33
CA THR A 328 -1.76 16.31 0.28
C THR A 328 -0.63 17.34 0.29
N THR A 329 -0.90 18.57 -0.10
CA THR A 329 0.09 19.64 -0.21
C THR A 329 -0.01 20.61 0.98
N GLN A 330 -1.17 20.67 1.61
CA GLN A 330 -1.48 21.59 2.71
C GLN A 330 -0.51 21.49 3.89
N ILE A 331 0.05 20.30 4.12
CA ILE A 331 1.11 20.07 5.14
C ILE A 331 2.35 20.96 4.96
N TYR A 332 2.56 21.54 3.78
CA TYR A 332 3.68 22.46 3.55
C TYR A 332 3.34 23.90 3.96
N ALA A 333 2.08 24.22 4.15
CA ALA A 333 1.67 25.52 4.69
C ALA A 333 2.08 25.67 6.16
N ASP A 334 2.12 24.57 6.91
CA ASP A 334 2.52 24.57 8.32
C ASP A 334 3.99 24.95 8.55
N PHE A 335 4.79 25.02 7.47
CA PHE A 335 6.17 25.47 7.54
C PHE A 335 6.30 27.01 7.51
N GLU A 336 5.23 27.74 7.24
CA GLU A 336 5.25 29.21 7.15
C GLU A 336 5.69 29.86 8.45
N ASP A 337 5.16 29.34 9.57
CA ASP A 337 5.43 29.88 10.90
C ASP A 337 6.61 29.22 11.62
N THR A 338 7.14 28.12 11.07
CA THR A 338 8.14 27.30 11.74
C THR A 338 9.55 27.40 11.13
N VAL A 339 9.66 27.87 9.88
CA VAL A 339 10.92 27.94 9.13
C VAL A 339 11.46 29.37 9.07
N ASP A 340 12.65 29.57 9.61
CA ASP A 340 13.42 30.79 9.39
C ASP A 340 14.07 30.74 7.99
N ILE A 341 13.44 31.42 7.04
CA ILE A 341 13.86 31.41 5.63
C ILE A 341 15.28 31.94 5.48
N ALA A 342 15.65 33.00 6.19
CA ALA A 342 16.97 33.61 6.10
C ALA A 342 18.08 32.66 6.56
N LYS A 343 17.80 31.85 7.54
CA LYS A 343 18.73 30.87 8.12
C LYS A 343 18.75 29.56 7.35
N GLU A 344 17.58 29.04 7.03
CA GLU A 344 17.45 27.68 6.49
C GLU A 344 17.51 27.64 4.96
N PHE A 345 17.01 28.67 4.31
CA PHE A 345 16.95 28.76 2.84
C PHE A 345 17.44 30.12 2.30
N PRO A 346 18.66 30.56 2.64
CA PRO A 346 19.19 31.83 2.15
C PRO A 346 19.23 31.90 0.60
N SER A 347 19.30 30.77 -0.08
CA SER A 347 19.25 30.69 -1.54
C SER A 347 17.92 31.14 -2.15
N ILE A 348 16.83 31.21 -1.36
CA ILE A 348 15.54 31.73 -1.82
C ILE A 348 15.58 33.27 -1.84
N ILE A 349 16.27 33.89 -0.88
CA ILE A 349 16.32 35.35 -0.71
C ILE A 349 17.36 35.95 -1.65
N LYS A 350 18.49 35.28 -1.84
CA LYS A 350 19.51 35.68 -2.82
C LYS A 350 19.30 34.84 -4.07
N PRO A 351 18.76 35.40 -5.18
CA PRO A 351 18.72 34.66 -6.42
C PRO A 351 20.15 34.27 -6.76
N SER A 352 20.48 32.99 -6.74
CA SER A 352 21.66 32.48 -7.39
C SER A 352 21.58 32.93 -8.83
N ASN A 353 22.71 33.23 -9.50
CA ASN A 353 22.76 33.51 -10.93
C ASN A 353 22.27 32.36 -11.83
N GLU A 354 21.79 31.28 -11.23
CA GLU A 354 21.03 30.25 -11.91
C GLU A 354 19.59 30.76 -12.09
N PRO A 355 19.05 30.75 -13.30
CA PRO A 355 17.68 31.17 -13.53
C PRO A 355 16.77 30.26 -12.71
N ILE A 356 16.26 30.79 -11.59
CA ILE A 356 15.11 30.21 -10.92
C ILE A 356 14.02 30.16 -11.99
N LEU A 357 13.41 29.01 -12.19
CA LEU A 357 12.27 28.83 -13.10
C LEU A 357 11.13 29.80 -12.71
N SER A 358 11.30 31.05 -13.02
CA SER A 358 10.34 32.15 -12.73
C SER A 358 9.32 32.34 -13.85
N LYS A 359 9.31 31.45 -14.86
CA LYS A 359 8.34 31.48 -15.94
C LYS A 359 7.56 30.17 -16.04
N TRP A 360 6.73 29.93 -15.04
CA TRP A 360 5.45 29.29 -15.28
C TRP A 360 4.51 30.40 -15.79
N ASP A 361 4.80 30.89 -16.98
CA ASP A 361 3.94 31.89 -17.60
C ASP A 361 2.56 31.29 -17.78
N THR A 362 1.58 31.99 -17.25
CA THR A 362 0.15 31.79 -17.33
C THR A 362 -0.36 31.68 -18.79
N GLU A 363 0.46 31.99 -19.76
CA GLU A 363 0.07 32.02 -21.19
C GLU A 363 -0.15 30.67 -21.85
N LEU A 364 0.30 29.55 -21.27
CA LEU A 364 0.06 28.24 -21.87
C LEU A 364 -1.29 27.61 -21.47
N TRP A 365 -2.05 28.22 -20.60
CA TRP A 365 -3.36 27.70 -20.14
C TRP A 365 -4.57 28.45 -20.68
N ASP A 366 -4.40 29.64 -21.26
CA ASP A 366 -5.52 30.49 -21.76
C ASP A 366 -5.93 30.24 -23.22
N THR A 367 -5.26 29.36 -23.95
CA THR A 367 -5.63 29.07 -25.33
C THR A 367 -6.31 27.71 -25.51
N LYS A 368 -7.44 27.49 -24.83
CA LYS A 368 -8.53 26.62 -25.32
C LYS A 368 -9.88 27.06 -24.77
N LYS A 369 -10.29 28.27 -25.08
CA LYS A 369 -11.71 28.55 -25.31
C LYS A 369 -12.05 27.85 -26.62
N VAL A 370 -12.52 26.61 -26.53
CA VAL A 370 -13.23 25.97 -27.64
C VAL A 370 -14.52 26.77 -27.84
N GLY A 371 -14.59 27.49 -28.93
CA GLY A 371 -15.81 28.15 -29.41
C GLY A 371 -16.87 27.08 -29.66
N THR A 372 -17.90 27.06 -28.84
CA THR A 372 -19.18 26.45 -29.17
C THR A 372 -19.87 27.40 -30.12
N SER A 373 -19.71 27.19 -31.44
CA SER A 373 -20.63 27.72 -32.44
C SER A 373 -21.90 26.85 -32.40
N TYR A 374 -22.94 27.40 -31.81
CA TYR A 374 -24.30 26.95 -32.13
C TYR A 374 -24.59 27.52 -33.52
N VAL A 375 -24.85 26.63 -34.48
CA VAL A 375 -25.53 26.94 -35.71
C VAL A 375 -26.95 26.41 -35.56
N SER A 376 -27.86 27.32 -35.80
CA SER A 376 -29.34 27.26 -35.92
C SER A 376 -29.89 25.98 -36.58
#